data_004eadb0552b67a3faad441281fb2069
#
_entry.id   004eadb0552b67a3faad441281fb2069
#
_cell.length_a   1.000
_cell.length_b   1.000
_cell.length_c   1.000
_cell.angle_alpha   90.00
_cell.angle_beta   90.00
_cell.angle_gamma   90.00
#
_symmetry.space_group_name_H-M   'P 1'
#
loop_
_entity.id
_entity.type
_entity.pdbx_description
1 polymer ?
#
loop_
_entity_poly.entity_id
_entity_poly.type
_entity_poly.pdbx_seq_one_letter_code
_entity_poly.pdbx_strand_id
1 'polypeptide(L)'
;ARIRNRLDDMLDEDENNANLIKQIALVNNAQITTIDSFCLWILKNHFSEINLDPGFRVADKGEITLLENDAMEDMLEDYYQKGDEQFIKLIDAYGTGRNDANIEEIIKKIYALARSNPWPDEWYEQVLDTYTSIDNGSNKVLANLYESIVYSISDYKKKYEYMIEVCNRPDGPVSYLSAVNSDYMAICGIVNSQDINELAKRISNISFERLSTKKMPDALDELKEYVKGQRDKYKKYIAGLTKNVFTADIDSLMEDVHANAMAVGMMVQLSKDFADRMETEKKDRGIVEFNDIEHYALDILVRKNGIDKEYTGVADELAEYFDEILIDEYQDSNQLQEEILT
;
A
#
# COMPACT_ATOMS: atom_id res chain seq x y z
N ALA A 1 12.86 7.58 30.05
CA ALA A 1 13.49 6.85 31.20
C ALA A 1 14.72 6.04 30.76
N ARG A 2 14.62 5.09 29.77
CA ARG A 2 15.74 4.21 29.36
C ARG A 2 16.97 4.97 28.84
N ILE A 3 16.77 5.94 27.95
CA ILE A 3 17.87 6.74 27.38
C ILE A 3 18.58 7.53 28.49
N ARG A 4 17.83 8.17 29.37
CA ARG A 4 18.41 8.90 30.49
C ARG A 4 19.24 8.02 31.41
N ASN A 5 18.66 6.88 31.83
CA ASN A 5 19.42 5.92 32.69
C ASN A 5 20.72 5.48 32.02
N ARG A 6 20.70 5.24 30.71
CA ARG A 6 21.92 4.84 29.98
C ARG A 6 22.95 5.99 29.92
N LEU A 7 22.50 7.23 29.77
CA LEU A 7 23.39 8.40 29.81
C LEU A 7 23.98 8.61 31.21
N ASP A 8 23.16 8.39 32.27
CA ASP A 8 23.62 8.48 33.66
C ASP A 8 24.67 7.36 33.92
N ASP A 9 24.44 6.10 33.51
CA ASP A 9 25.41 5.00 33.61
C ASP A 9 26.74 5.34 32.89
N MET A 10 26.68 5.94 31.70
CA MET A 10 27.86 6.36 30.94
C MET A 10 28.59 7.52 31.61
N LEU A 11 27.88 8.42 32.28
CA LEU A 11 28.47 9.53 33.01
C LEU A 11 29.18 9.03 34.30
N ASP A 12 28.65 7.99 34.94
CA ASP A 12 29.32 7.35 36.08
C ASP A 12 30.66 6.73 35.69
N GLU A 13 30.80 6.27 34.43
CA GLU A 13 32.08 5.77 33.88
C GLU A 13 33.05 6.88 33.49
N ASP A 14 32.58 8.08 33.15
CA ASP A 14 33.34 9.26 32.73
C ASP A 14 32.72 10.56 33.27
N GLU A 15 32.89 10.80 34.59
CA GLU A 15 32.26 11.86 35.38
C GLU A 15 32.47 13.29 34.83
N ASN A 16 33.53 13.52 34.05
CA ASN A 16 33.89 14.82 33.53
C ASN A 16 33.52 15.06 32.07
N ASN A 17 32.76 14.13 31.47
CA ASN A 17 32.36 14.25 30.09
C ASN A 17 31.31 15.32 29.86
N ALA A 18 31.79 16.51 29.44
CA ALA A 18 30.92 17.69 29.20
C ALA A 18 29.80 17.43 28.19
N ASN A 19 30.02 16.50 27.23
CA ASN A 19 29.00 16.13 26.24
C ASN A 19 27.89 15.28 26.89
N LEU A 20 28.22 14.30 27.72
CA LEU A 20 27.22 13.50 28.44
C LEU A 20 26.39 14.36 29.37
N ILE A 21 27.02 15.28 30.12
CA ILE A 21 26.32 16.26 30.99
C ILE A 21 25.33 17.08 30.17
N LYS A 22 25.75 17.57 28.99
CA LYS A 22 24.88 18.32 28.07
C LYS A 22 23.73 17.45 27.57
N GLN A 23 23.97 16.20 27.15
CA GLN A 23 22.94 15.33 26.64
C GLN A 23 21.92 14.93 27.72
N ILE A 24 22.34 14.70 28.96
CA ILE A 24 21.43 14.44 30.10
C ILE A 24 20.50 15.64 30.35
N ALA A 25 21.00 16.84 30.21
CA ALA A 25 20.19 18.04 30.35
C ALA A 25 19.19 18.21 29.20
N LEU A 26 19.58 17.85 27.96
CA LEU A 26 18.77 17.99 26.75
C LEU A 26 17.75 16.86 26.57
N VAL A 27 17.99 15.66 27.10
CA VAL A 27 17.11 14.49 26.89
C VAL A 27 15.66 14.72 27.31
N ASN A 28 15.42 15.62 28.27
CA ASN A 28 14.08 15.96 28.72
C ASN A 28 13.30 16.84 27.71
N ASN A 29 14.02 17.50 26.80
CA ASN A 29 13.44 18.35 25.76
C ASN A 29 13.33 17.60 24.43
N ALA A 30 13.90 16.40 24.33
CA ALA A 30 13.80 15.57 23.14
C ALA A 30 12.35 15.09 22.94
N GLN A 31 11.85 15.20 21.73
CA GLN A 31 10.53 14.71 21.31
C GLN A 31 10.60 13.18 21.13
N ILE A 32 10.54 12.43 22.24
CA ILE A 32 10.50 10.97 22.24
C ILE A 32 9.06 10.51 22.36
N THR A 33 8.40 10.27 21.24
CA THR A 33 6.95 10.12 21.19
C THR A 33 6.53 9.19 20.04
N THR A 34 5.25 8.83 19.95
CA THR A 34 4.67 8.17 18.77
C THR A 34 4.41 9.19 17.66
N ILE A 35 4.27 8.71 16.41
CA ILE A 35 3.94 9.58 15.26
C ILE A 35 2.65 10.34 15.53
N ASP A 36 1.58 9.68 16.00
CA ASP A 36 0.32 10.34 16.34
C ASP A 36 0.48 11.47 17.38
N SER A 37 1.30 11.24 18.40
CA SER A 37 1.54 12.24 19.44
C SER A 37 2.38 13.41 18.91
N PHE A 38 3.27 13.15 17.95
CA PHE A 38 4.00 14.18 17.24
C PHE A 38 3.06 15.03 16.37
N CYS A 39 2.20 14.39 15.58
CA CYS A 39 1.17 15.07 14.79
C CYS A 39 0.24 15.91 15.69
N LEU A 40 -0.20 15.36 16.81
CA LEU A 40 -1.02 16.10 17.79
C LEU A 40 -0.27 17.30 18.39
N TRP A 41 1.03 17.19 18.60
CA TRP A 41 1.86 18.30 19.05
C TRP A 41 1.95 19.39 17.97
N ILE A 42 2.12 19.04 16.69
CA ILE A 42 2.06 20.00 15.57
C ILE A 42 0.71 20.71 15.58
N LEU A 43 -0.40 19.97 15.64
CA LEU A 43 -1.74 20.55 15.66
C LEU A 43 -1.92 21.56 16.80
N LYS A 44 -1.53 21.21 18.00
CA LYS A 44 -1.70 22.06 19.18
C LYS A 44 -0.89 23.35 19.13
N ASN A 45 0.20 23.36 18.38
CA ASN A 45 1.05 24.55 18.24
C ASN A 45 0.71 25.40 17.01
N HIS A 46 0.11 24.80 15.96
CA HIS A 46 -0.11 25.43 14.67
C HIS A 46 -1.57 25.32 14.18
N PHE A 47 -2.55 25.06 15.05
CA PHE A 47 -3.96 24.90 14.71
C PHE A 47 -4.55 26.05 13.89
N SER A 48 -4.00 27.26 14.02
CA SER A 48 -4.41 28.45 13.29
C SER A 48 -4.15 28.38 11.79
N GLU A 49 -3.15 27.61 11.36
CA GLU A 49 -2.80 27.46 9.93
C GLU A 49 -3.91 26.78 9.11
N ILE A 50 -4.69 25.93 9.76
CA ILE A 50 -5.81 25.19 9.15
C ILE A 50 -7.18 25.65 9.68
N ASN A 51 -7.26 26.76 10.41
CA ASN A 51 -8.47 27.28 11.05
C ASN A 51 -9.20 26.25 11.94
N LEU A 52 -8.45 25.38 12.61
CA LEU A 52 -9.00 24.41 13.57
C LEU A 52 -9.34 25.12 14.89
N ASP A 53 -10.49 24.78 15.49
CA ASP A 53 -10.87 25.29 16.82
C ASP A 53 -9.85 24.79 17.87
N PRO A 54 -9.21 25.69 18.65
CA PRO A 54 -8.26 25.28 19.68
C PRO A 54 -8.88 24.42 20.80
N GLY A 55 -10.21 24.44 20.93
CA GLY A 55 -10.95 23.62 21.89
C GLY A 55 -11.21 22.18 21.44
N PHE A 56 -10.68 21.76 20.29
CA PHE A 56 -10.88 20.39 19.82
C PHE A 56 -10.37 19.35 20.83
N ARG A 57 -11.03 18.19 20.84
CA ARG A 57 -10.61 17.01 21.62
C ARG A 57 -10.47 15.78 20.74
N VAL A 58 -9.64 14.86 21.14
CA VAL A 58 -9.53 13.55 20.48
C VAL A 58 -10.69 12.68 20.97
N ALA A 59 -11.49 12.19 20.04
CA ALA A 59 -12.60 11.29 20.33
C ALA A 59 -12.10 9.87 20.63
N ASP A 60 -12.82 9.14 21.46
CA ASP A 60 -12.55 7.73 21.66
C ASP A 60 -13.14 6.87 20.52
N LYS A 61 -12.63 5.64 20.40
CA LYS A 61 -13.05 4.74 19.32
C LYS A 61 -14.56 4.41 19.35
N GLY A 62 -15.16 4.33 20.55
CA GLY A 62 -16.58 4.04 20.69
C GLY A 62 -17.44 5.19 20.19
N GLU A 63 -17.05 6.42 20.49
CA GLU A 63 -17.71 7.64 20.01
C GLU A 63 -17.65 7.74 18.48
N ILE A 64 -16.47 7.50 17.88
CA ILE A 64 -16.30 7.51 16.41
C ILE A 64 -17.16 6.41 15.77
N THR A 65 -17.18 5.20 16.33
CA THR A 65 -18.00 4.10 15.78
C THR A 65 -19.50 4.44 15.78
N LEU A 66 -19.99 5.09 16.83
CA LEU A 66 -21.40 5.53 16.88
C LEU A 66 -21.66 6.59 15.80
N LEU A 67 -20.77 7.57 15.70
CA LEU A 67 -20.87 8.62 14.69
C LEU A 67 -20.85 8.07 13.25
N GLU A 68 -19.96 7.09 12.98
CA GLU A 68 -19.92 6.41 11.68
C GLU A 68 -21.25 5.71 11.35
N ASN A 69 -21.87 5.07 12.33
CA ASN A 69 -23.13 4.37 12.10
C ASN A 69 -24.26 5.36 11.84
N ASP A 70 -24.37 6.42 12.64
CA ASP A 70 -25.39 7.47 12.46
C ASP A 70 -25.21 8.15 11.08
N ALA A 71 -24.01 8.58 10.73
CA ALA A 71 -23.71 9.22 9.44
C ALA A 71 -23.98 8.29 8.24
N MET A 72 -23.70 6.98 8.39
CA MET A 72 -23.99 5.99 7.35
C MET A 72 -25.48 5.78 7.16
N GLU A 73 -26.25 5.61 8.24
CA GLU A 73 -27.69 5.43 8.19
C GLU A 73 -28.36 6.64 7.54
N ASP A 74 -28.06 7.86 7.98
CA ASP A 74 -28.59 9.11 7.43
C ASP A 74 -28.25 9.28 5.95
N MET A 75 -27.02 8.93 5.55
CA MET A 75 -26.60 9.02 4.15
C MET A 75 -27.39 8.06 3.26
N LEU A 76 -27.49 6.80 3.66
CA LEU A 76 -28.20 5.78 2.86
C LEU A 76 -29.71 6.12 2.78
N GLU A 77 -30.31 6.60 3.89
CA GLU A 77 -31.70 7.05 3.88
C GLU A 77 -31.94 8.18 2.87
N ASP A 78 -31.04 9.16 2.80
CA ASP A 78 -31.13 10.24 1.80
C ASP A 78 -31.07 9.71 0.36
N TYR A 79 -30.24 8.73 0.08
CA TYR A 79 -30.15 8.11 -1.25
C TYR A 79 -31.42 7.33 -1.60
N TYR A 80 -32.01 6.61 -0.64
CA TYR A 80 -33.31 5.96 -0.82
C TYR A 80 -34.43 6.96 -1.06
N GLN A 81 -34.48 8.05 -0.31
CA GLN A 81 -35.48 9.10 -0.47
C GLN A 81 -35.38 9.81 -1.82
N LYS A 82 -34.18 10.05 -2.33
CA LYS A 82 -33.94 10.63 -3.66
C LYS A 82 -34.30 9.68 -4.78
N GLY A 83 -34.32 8.37 -4.54
CA GLY A 83 -34.58 7.35 -5.54
C GLY A 83 -33.53 7.30 -6.65
N ASP A 84 -32.25 7.50 -6.29
CA ASP A 84 -31.16 7.49 -7.25
C ASP A 84 -31.06 6.13 -7.96
N GLU A 85 -31.19 6.13 -9.28
CA GLU A 85 -31.21 4.89 -10.06
C GLU A 85 -29.90 4.12 -10.03
N GLN A 86 -28.75 4.79 -9.93
CA GLN A 86 -27.45 4.13 -9.88
C GLN A 86 -27.24 3.49 -8.53
N PHE A 87 -27.65 4.19 -7.45
CA PHE A 87 -27.64 3.64 -6.10
C PHE A 87 -28.54 2.40 -5.99
N ILE A 88 -29.77 2.46 -6.49
CA ILE A 88 -30.69 1.30 -6.46
C ILE A 88 -30.09 0.10 -7.20
N LYS A 89 -29.50 0.31 -8.39
CA LYS A 89 -28.80 -0.75 -9.12
C LYS A 89 -27.63 -1.34 -8.36
N LEU A 90 -26.88 -0.50 -7.62
CA LEU A 90 -25.79 -0.96 -6.77
C LEU A 90 -26.30 -1.83 -5.63
N ILE A 91 -27.36 -1.39 -4.94
CA ILE A 91 -28.03 -2.16 -3.87
C ILE A 91 -28.54 -3.50 -4.40
N ASP A 92 -29.19 -3.52 -5.55
CA ASP A 92 -29.70 -4.76 -6.16
C ASP A 92 -28.59 -5.74 -6.52
N ALA A 93 -27.43 -5.24 -6.93
CA ALA A 93 -26.28 -6.06 -7.35
C ALA A 93 -25.43 -6.58 -6.18
N TYR A 94 -25.21 -5.74 -5.15
CA TYR A 94 -24.25 -6.00 -4.08
C TYR A 94 -24.89 -6.11 -2.69
N GLY A 95 -26.14 -5.69 -2.53
CA GLY A 95 -26.90 -5.88 -1.28
C GLY A 95 -27.23 -7.37 -1.07
N THR A 96 -27.39 -7.74 0.20
CA THR A 96 -27.73 -9.13 0.57
C THR A 96 -29.24 -9.41 0.61
N GLY A 97 -30.04 -8.56 0.00
CA GLY A 97 -31.49 -8.72 -0.20
C GLY A 97 -32.37 -8.47 1.02
N ARG A 98 -31.81 -8.21 2.23
CA ARG A 98 -32.55 -7.87 3.44
C ARG A 98 -31.98 -6.74 4.27
N ASN A 99 -30.73 -6.35 4.04
CA ASN A 99 -30.08 -5.23 4.70
C ASN A 99 -28.91 -4.72 3.86
N ASP A 100 -28.47 -3.51 4.16
CA ASP A 100 -27.40 -2.81 3.44
C ASP A 100 -26.00 -3.05 4.04
N ALA A 101 -25.89 -3.93 5.05
CA ALA A 101 -24.68 -4.15 5.81
C ALA A 101 -23.46 -4.46 4.95
N ASN A 102 -23.63 -5.15 3.82
CA ASN A 102 -22.54 -5.41 2.89
C ASN A 102 -22.06 -4.13 2.19
N ILE A 103 -22.98 -3.26 1.80
CA ILE A 103 -22.68 -1.97 1.17
C ILE A 103 -22.01 -1.05 2.18
N GLU A 104 -22.54 -0.96 3.40
CA GLU A 104 -21.94 -0.18 4.49
C GLU A 104 -20.50 -0.62 4.76
N GLU A 105 -20.25 -1.93 4.82
CA GLU A 105 -18.89 -2.47 5.01
C GLU A 105 -17.96 -2.09 3.85
N ILE A 106 -18.45 -2.15 2.61
CA ILE A 106 -17.67 -1.75 1.43
C ILE A 106 -17.35 -0.25 1.48
N ILE A 107 -18.33 0.60 1.77
CA ILE A 107 -18.14 2.06 1.87
C ILE A 107 -17.12 2.39 2.95
N LYS A 108 -17.25 1.81 4.15
CA LYS A 108 -16.29 2.00 5.25
C LYS A 108 -14.87 1.54 4.89
N LYS A 109 -14.72 0.44 4.14
CA LYS A 109 -13.42 -0.02 3.65
C LYS A 109 -12.81 0.93 2.62
N ILE A 110 -13.61 1.44 1.67
CA ILE A 110 -13.15 2.40 0.68
C ILE A 110 -12.74 3.70 1.37
N TYR A 111 -13.53 4.20 2.31
CA TYR A 111 -13.24 5.36 3.13
C TYR A 111 -11.91 5.20 3.90
N ALA A 112 -11.72 4.07 4.58
CA ALA A 112 -10.49 3.79 5.33
C ALA A 112 -9.26 3.69 4.40
N LEU A 113 -9.40 3.07 3.21
CA LEU A 113 -8.34 3.01 2.21
C LEU A 113 -7.99 4.39 1.65
N ALA A 114 -8.99 5.21 1.31
CA ALA A 114 -8.76 6.56 0.85
C ALA A 114 -7.99 7.38 1.90
N ARG A 115 -8.42 7.30 3.16
CA ARG A 115 -7.79 8.02 4.27
C ARG A 115 -6.43 7.49 4.72
N SER A 116 -6.01 6.32 4.25
CA SER A 116 -4.62 5.86 4.42
C SER A 116 -3.64 6.51 3.42
N ASN A 117 -4.17 7.27 2.45
CA ASN A 117 -3.38 8.03 1.49
C ASN A 117 -3.27 9.50 1.93
N PRO A 118 -2.15 10.16 1.63
CA PRO A 118 -1.94 11.57 1.98
C PRO A 118 -3.01 12.52 1.39
N TRP A 119 -3.49 12.21 0.20
CA TRP A 119 -4.49 12.97 -0.55
C TRP A 119 -5.65 12.07 -0.98
N PRO A 120 -6.67 11.90 -0.15
CA PRO A 120 -7.80 11.00 -0.41
C PRO A 120 -8.54 11.29 -1.72
N ASP A 121 -8.74 12.55 -2.07
CA ASP A 121 -9.44 12.94 -3.31
C ASP A 121 -8.70 12.47 -4.56
N GLU A 122 -7.38 12.60 -4.60
CA GLU A 122 -6.59 12.10 -5.73
C GLU A 122 -6.63 10.57 -5.83
N TRP A 123 -6.66 9.91 -4.69
CA TRP A 123 -6.81 8.45 -4.65
C TRP A 123 -8.15 8.04 -5.26
N TYR A 124 -9.25 8.72 -4.92
CA TYR A 124 -10.56 8.49 -5.52
C TYR A 124 -10.55 8.72 -7.05
N GLU A 125 -9.92 9.81 -7.50
CA GLU A 125 -9.77 10.10 -8.93
C GLU A 125 -8.96 9.02 -9.66
N GLN A 126 -7.87 8.54 -9.08
CA GLN A 126 -7.07 7.45 -9.64
C GLN A 126 -7.85 6.14 -9.74
N VAL A 127 -8.68 5.83 -8.74
CA VAL A 127 -9.56 4.66 -8.78
C VAL A 127 -10.55 4.79 -9.94
N LEU A 128 -11.22 5.94 -10.07
CA LEU A 128 -12.18 6.18 -11.16
C LEU A 128 -11.51 6.09 -12.53
N ASP A 129 -10.35 6.73 -12.71
CA ASP A 129 -9.59 6.70 -13.96
C ASP A 129 -9.23 5.26 -14.37
N THR A 130 -8.87 4.42 -13.41
CA THR A 130 -8.58 3.00 -13.65
C THR A 130 -9.74 2.25 -14.31
N TYR A 131 -10.97 2.53 -13.90
CA TYR A 131 -12.17 1.84 -14.39
C TYR A 131 -12.79 2.50 -15.63
N THR A 132 -12.49 3.77 -15.90
CA THR A 132 -13.05 4.54 -17.02
C THR A 132 -12.08 4.71 -18.19
N SER A 133 -10.78 4.50 -17.99
CA SER A 133 -9.76 4.61 -19.04
C SER A 133 -9.97 3.55 -20.11
N ILE A 134 -10.27 3.99 -21.32
CA ILE A 134 -10.58 3.12 -22.48
C ILE A 134 -9.30 2.60 -23.14
N ASP A 135 -8.17 3.30 -22.97
CA ASP A 135 -6.90 2.93 -23.59
C ASP A 135 -6.11 1.98 -22.70
N ASN A 136 -6.14 0.68 -23.05
CA ASN A 136 -5.38 -0.35 -22.35
C ASN A 136 -3.88 -0.06 -22.28
N GLY A 137 -3.33 0.67 -23.24
CA GLY A 137 -1.91 1.02 -23.30
C GLY A 137 -1.50 2.09 -22.26
N SER A 138 -2.42 2.93 -21.83
CA SER A 138 -2.21 3.99 -20.83
C SER A 138 -2.79 3.65 -19.46
N ASN A 139 -3.45 2.50 -19.32
CA ASN A 139 -4.04 2.08 -18.04
C ASN A 139 -2.95 1.79 -17.01
N LYS A 140 -2.90 2.61 -15.95
CA LYS A 140 -1.88 2.50 -14.88
C LYS A 140 -1.87 1.16 -14.17
N VAL A 141 -3.04 0.52 -14.02
CA VAL A 141 -3.12 -0.79 -13.34
C VAL A 141 -2.49 -1.87 -14.20
N LEU A 142 -2.73 -1.86 -15.52
CA LEU A 142 -2.08 -2.79 -16.43
C LEU A 142 -0.57 -2.56 -16.49
N ALA A 143 -0.12 -1.30 -16.48
CA ALA A 143 1.29 -0.95 -16.44
C ALA A 143 1.95 -1.45 -15.15
N ASN A 144 1.36 -1.17 -14.00
CA ASN A 144 1.86 -1.63 -12.70
C ASN A 144 1.86 -3.16 -12.58
N LEU A 145 0.81 -3.82 -13.11
CA LEU A 145 0.73 -5.28 -13.15
C LEU A 145 1.86 -5.86 -14.01
N TYR A 146 2.09 -5.29 -15.19
CA TYR A 146 3.18 -5.67 -16.08
C TYR A 146 4.54 -5.55 -15.39
N GLU A 147 4.85 -4.40 -14.81
CA GLU A 147 6.10 -4.13 -14.10
C GLU A 147 6.31 -5.08 -12.92
N SER A 148 5.28 -5.30 -12.10
CA SER A 148 5.32 -6.21 -10.95
C SER A 148 5.61 -7.65 -11.37
N ILE A 149 4.98 -8.13 -12.45
CA ILE A 149 5.21 -9.49 -12.96
C ILE A 149 6.61 -9.59 -13.56
N VAL A 150 7.04 -8.62 -14.37
CA VAL A 150 8.39 -8.60 -14.96
C VAL A 150 9.46 -8.57 -13.87
N TYR A 151 9.27 -7.76 -12.82
CA TYR A 151 10.17 -7.72 -11.67
C TYR A 151 10.27 -9.09 -10.98
N SER A 152 9.13 -9.71 -10.66
CA SER A 152 9.09 -11.02 -10.02
C SER A 152 9.75 -12.12 -10.87
N ILE A 153 9.51 -12.11 -12.19
CA ILE A 153 10.09 -13.09 -13.11
C ILE A 153 11.59 -12.83 -13.31
N SER A 154 12.05 -11.59 -13.24
CA SER A 154 13.47 -11.24 -13.29
C SER A 154 14.26 -11.83 -12.10
N ASP A 155 13.64 -11.95 -10.92
CA ASP A 155 14.25 -12.66 -9.79
C ASP A 155 14.36 -14.17 -10.08
N TYR A 156 13.34 -14.79 -10.70
CA TYR A 156 13.46 -16.18 -11.16
C TYR A 156 14.52 -16.33 -12.23
N LYS A 157 14.70 -15.38 -13.14
CA LYS A 157 15.77 -15.40 -14.14
C LYS A 157 17.15 -15.58 -13.48
N LYS A 158 17.47 -14.77 -12.45
CA LYS A 158 18.73 -14.86 -11.69
C LYS A 158 18.88 -16.23 -11.02
N LYS A 159 17.80 -16.77 -10.44
CA LYS A 159 17.80 -18.11 -9.83
C LYS A 159 18.09 -19.20 -10.85
N TYR A 160 17.55 -19.08 -12.08
CA TYR A 160 17.80 -20.02 -13.16
C TYR A 160 19.21 -19.93 -13.72
N GLU A 161 19.81 -18.74 -13.79
CA GLU A 161 21.25 -18.56 -14.12
C GLU A 161 22.10 -19.34 -13.13
N TYR A 162 21.85 -19.20 -11.85
CA TYR A 162 22.55 -20.00 -10.84
C TYR A 162 22.25 -21.51 -10.93
N MET A 163 21.02 -21.92 -11.23
CA MET A 163 20.70 -23.34 -11.43
C MET A 163 21.45 -23.95 -12.62
N ILE A 164 21.66 -23.19 -13.71
CA ILE A 164 22.47 -23.62 -14.87
C ILE A 164 23.93 -23.85 -14.42
N GLU A 165 24.49 -22.94 -13.63
CA GLU A 165 25.84 -23.11 -13.05
C GLU A 165 25.92 -24.36 -12.17
N VAL A 166 24.94 -24.57 -11.28
CA VAL A 166 24.83 -25.75 -10.42
C VAL A 166 24.76 -27.02 -11.25
N CYS A 167 23.97 -27.07 -12.32
CA CYS A 167 23.86 -28.23 -13.18
C CYS A 167 25.16 -28.57 -13.92
N ASN A 168 26.02 -27.57 -14.16
CA ASN A 168 27.31 -27.73 -14.85
C ASN A 168 28.49 -28.11 -13.92
N ARG A 169 28.29 -28.14 -12.59
CA ARG A 169 29.31 -28.57 -11.63
C ARG A 169 29.63 -30.06 -11.82
N PRO A 170 30.84 -30.50 -11.45
CA PRO A 170 31.19 -31.93 -11.50
C PRO A 170 30.28 -32.83 -10.66
N ASP A 171 29.77 -32.29 -9.54
CA ASP A 171 28.82 -32.91 -8.61
C ASP A 171 27.38 -32.46 -8.83
N GLY A 172 27.11 -31.74 -9.92
CA GLY A 172 25.83 -31.19 -10.26
C GLY A 172 24.94 -32.15 -11.07
N PRO A 173 23.60 -31.89 -11.11
CA PRO A 173 22.65 -32.71 -11.84
C PRO A 173 22.63 -32.36 -13.34
N VAL A 174 23.70 -32.64 -14.06
CA VAL A 174 23.89 -32.28 -15.49
C VAL A 174 22.74 -32.74 -16.39
N SER A 175 22.09 -33.89 -16.10
CA SER A 175 20.95 -34.33 -16.91
C SER A 175 19.68 -33.50 -16.77
N TYR A 176 19.64 -32.57 -15.80
CA TYR A 176 18.53 -31.59 -15.67
C TYR A 176 18.75 -30.33 -16.53
N LEU A 177 19.95 -30.14 -17.07
CA LEU A 177 20.36 -28.92 -17.76
C LEU A 177 19.46 -28.58 -18.96
N SER A 178 19.02 -29.60 -19.74
CA SER A 178 18.10 -29.37 -20.88
C SER A 178 16.80 -28.68 -20.43
N ALA A 179 16.15 -29.25 -19.42
CA ALA A 179 14.87 -28.72 -18.93
C ALA A 179 15.06 -27.35 -18.24
N VAL A 180 16.19 -27.14 -17.53
CA VAL A 180 16.50 -25.84 -16.89
C VAL A 180 16.76 -24.77 -17.95
N ASN A 181 17.50 -25.07 -19.02
CA ASN A 181 17.72 -24.16 -20.11
C ASN A 181 16.46 -23.84 -20.88
N SER A 182 15.58 -24.81 -21.14
CA SER A 182 14.28 -24.61 -21.78
C SER A 182 13.43 -23.64 -20.97
N ASP A 183 13.34 -23.83 -19.66
CA ASP A 183 12.62 -22.91 -18.76
C ASP A 183 13.26 -21.52 -18.74
N TYR A 184 14.60 -21.44 -18.69
CA TYR A 184 15.35 -20.16 -18.72
C TYR A 184 15.06 -19.36 -19.99
N MET A 185 15.04 -20.01 -21.15
CA MET A 185 14.70 -19.33 -22.41
C MET A 185 13.25 -18.80 -22.40
N ALA A 186 12.31 -19.54 -21.83
CA ALA A 186 10.95 -19.06 -21.66
C ALA A 186 10.87 -17.86 -20.71
N ILE A 187 11.61 -17.88 -19.60
CA ILE A 187 11.76 -16.75 -18.65
C ILE A 187 12.31 -15.50 -19.38
N CYS A 188 13.39 -15.66 -20.14
CA CYS A 188 13.96 -14.57 -20.92
C CYS A 188 12.95 -13.99 -21.92
N GLY A 189 12.16 -14.84 -22.56
CA GLY A 189 11.10 -14.40 -23.45
C GLY A 189 10.05 -13.55 -22.73
N ILE A 190 9.62 -13.95 -21.54
CA ILE A 190 8.62 -13.22 -20.74
C ILE A 190 9.19 -11.86 -20.28
N VAL A 191 10.41 -11.84 -19.73
CA VAL A 191 11.07 -10.60 -19.27
C VAL A 191 11.26 -9.58 -20.41
N ASN A 192 11.46 -10.04 -21.63
CA ASN A 192 11.63 -9.21 -22.81
C ASN A 192 10.31 -8.91 -23.57
N SER A 193 9.15 -9.17 -22.96
CA SER A 193 7.85 -8.78 -23.53
C SER A 193 7.79 -7.25 -23.69
N GLN A 194 7.12 -6.79 -24.72
CA GLN A 194 6.99 -5.34 -24.97
C GLN A 194 5.82 -4.72 -24.20
N ASP A 195 4.78 -5.51 -23.95
CA ASP A 195 3.55 -5.09 -23.27
C ASP A 195 2.91 -6.23 -22.50
N ILE A 196 1.82 -5.92 -21.78
CA ILE A 196 1.08 -6.87 -20.96
C ILE A 196 0.41 -7.97 -21.82
N ASN A 197 -0.01 -7.68 -23.06
CA ASN A 197 -0.65 -8.64 -23.94
C ASN A 197 0.35 -9.72 -24.39
N GLU A 198 1.55 -9.27 -24.80
CA GLU A 198 2.63 -10.20 -25.15
C GLU A 198 3.05 -11.05 -23.94
N LEU A 199 3.18 -10.41 -22.78
CA LEU A 199 3.52 -11.07 -21.51
C LEU A 199 2.48 -12.14 -21.16
N ALA A 200 1.19 -11.81 -21.16
CA ALA A 200 0.09 -12.74 -20.90
C ALA A 200 0.08 -13.93 -21.87
N LYS A 201 0.27 -13.66 -23.16
CA LYS A 201 0.37 -14.69 -24.21
C LYS A 201 1.56 -15.62 -23.99
N ARG A 202 2.72 -15.11 -23.60
CA ARG A 202 3.93 -15.91 -23.32
C ARG A 202 3.73 -16.77 -22.07
N ILE A 203 3.13 -16.22 -21.01
CA ILE A 203 2.82 -16.96 -19.78
C ILE A 203 1.81 -18.10 -20.05
N SER A 204 0.74 -17.81 -20.78
CA SER A 204 -0.30 -18.82 -21.10
C SER A 204 0.21 -19.96 -21.98
N ASN A 205 1.23 -19.71 -22.80
CA ASN A 205 1.80 -20.72 -23.71
C ASN A 205 3.06 -21.41 -23.15
N ILE A 206 3.45 -21.12 -21.89
CA ILE A 206 4.63 -21.76 -21.32
C ILE A 206 4.42 -23.26 -21.13
N SER A 207 5.40 -24.03 -21.54
CA SER A 207 5.44 -25.48 -21.33
C SER A 207 6.72 -25.86 -20.59
N PHE A 208 6.60 -26.79 -19.67
CA PHE A 208 7.71 -27.25 -18.86
C PHE A 208 8.15 -28.65 -19.26
N GLU A 209 9.37 -28.78 -19.73
CA GLU A 209 9.96 -30.10 -20.01
C GLU A 209 10.03 -30.94 -18.72
N ARG A 210 9.94 -32.28 -18.88
CA ARG A 210 10.18 -33.18 -17.75
C ARG A 210 11.65 -33.29 -17.45
N LEU A 211 12.01 -33.27 -16.16
CA LEU A 211 13.36 -33.56 -15.73
C LEU A 211 13.78 -34.94 -16.14
N SER A 212 15.00 -35.10 -16.59
CA SER A 212 15.56 -36.38 -16.97
C SER A 212 15.56 -37.38 -15.82
N THR A 213 15.22 -38.61 -16.09
CA THR A 213 15.27 -39.72 -15.12
C THR A 213 16.60 -40.48 -15.17
N LYS A 214 17.56 -40.05 -15.99
CA LYS A 214 18.88 -40.67 -16.06
C LYS A 214 19.56 -40.67 -14.68
N LYS A 215 20.17 -41.80 -14.32
CA LYS A 215 20.96 -41.94 -13.11
C LYS A 215 22.16 -41.01 -13.20
N MET A 216 22.43 -40.27 -12.13
CA MET A 216 23.57 -39.37 -11.95
C MET A 216 24.24 -39.74 -10.64
N PRO A 217 25.12 -40.78 -10.63
CA PRO A 217 25.70 -41.29 -9.40
C PRO A 217 26.63 -40.26 -8.72
N ASP A 218 27.26 -39.39 -9.51
CA ASP A 218 28.20 -38.37 -9.01
C ASP A 218 27.50 -37.06 -8.58
N ALA A 219 26.21 -36.90 -8.86
CA ALA A 219 25.46 -35.68 -8.50
C ALA A 219 24.94 -35.78 -7.07
N LEU A 220 25.23 -34.73 -6.27
CA LEU A 220 24.72 -34.60 -4.90
C LEU A 220 23.20 -34.51 -4.85
N ASP A 221 22.58 -35.23 -3.95
CA ASP A 221 21.12 -35.22 -3.80
C ASP A 221 20.61 -33.85 -3.37
N GLU A 222 21.36 -33.11 -2.56
CA GLU A 222 21.05 -31.73 -2.16
C GLU A 222 20.91 -30.79 -3.37
N LEU A 223 21.84 -30.91 -4.36
CA LEU A 223 21.80 -30.09 -5.58
C LEU A 223 20.62 -30.49 -6.50
N LYS A 224 20.29 -31.79 -6.56
CA LYS A 224 19.10 -32.25 -7.28
C LYS A 224 17.82 -31.69 -6.67
N GLU A 225 17.68 -31.76 -5.33
CA GLU A 225 16.52 -31.25 -4.63
C GLU A 225 16.44 -29.71 -4.71
N TYR A 226 17.57 -29.00 -4.64
CA TYR A 226 17.62 -27.56 -4.87
C TYR A 226 17.02 -27.19 -6.24
N VAL A 227 17.51 -27.80 -7.33
CA VAL A 227 17.04 -27.52 -8.70
C VAL A 227 15.56 -27.84 -8.84
N LYS A 228 15.10 -28.99 -8.32
CA LYS A 228 13.67 -29.35 -8.33
C LYS A 228 12.82 -28.33 -7.57
N GLY A 229 13.25 -28.01 -6.34
CA GLY A 229 12.52 -27.09 -5.48
C GLY A 229 12.34 -25.68 -6.08
N GLN A 230 13.43 -25.12 -6.67
CA GLN A 230 13.33 -23.82 -7.34
C GLN A 230 12.43 -23.88 -8.58
N ARG A 231 12.54 -24.95 -9.35
CA ARG A 231 11.72 -25.17 -10.53
C ARG A 231 10.24 -25.32 -10.18
N ASP A 232 9.90 -26.03 -9.10
CA ASP A 232 8.54 -26.22 -8.63
C ASP A 232 7.93 -24.89 -8.11
N LYS A 233 8.73 -24.05 -7.44
CA LYS A 233 8.31 -22.71 -7.04
C LYS A 233 7.94 -21.85 -8.25
N TYR A 234 8.77 -21.85 -9.29
CA TYR A 234 8.50 -21.11 -10.52
C TYR A 234 7.25 -21.64 -11.23
N LYS A 235 7.09 -22.95 -11.39
CA LYS A 235 5.89 -23.55 -11.97
C LYS A 235 4.63 -23.16 -11.22
N LYS A 236 4.69 -23.18 -9.89
CA LYS A 236 3.57 -22.77 -9.04
C LYS A 236 3.24 -21.30 -9.21
N TYR A 237 4.25 -20.44 -9.34
CA TYR A 237 4.06 -19.02 -9.60
C TYR A 237 3.36 -18.78 -10.95
N ILE A 238 3.86 -19.39 -12.05
CA ILE A 238 3.24 -19.29 -13.38
C ILE A 238 1.80 -19.83 -13.38
N ALA A 239 1.57 -20.99 -12.76
CA ALA A 239 0.21 -21.54 -12.62
C ALA A 239 -0.72 -20.60 -11.84
N GLY A 240 -0.19 -19.89 -10.82
CA GLY A 240 -0.92 -18.86 -10.09
C GLY A 240 -1.31 -17.68 -10.96
N LEU A 241 -0.40 -17.18 -11.79
CA LEU A 241 -0.68 -16.09 -12.74
C LEU A 241 -1.76 -16.50 -13.76
N THR A 242 -1.64 -17.69 -14.36
CA THR A 242 -2.63 -18.18 -15.32
C THR A 242 -4.01 -18.39 -14.69
N LYS A 243 -4.05 -18.87 -13.45
CA LYS A 243 -5.32 -19.19 -12.78
C LYS A 243 -6.03 -17.95 -12.23
N ASN A 244 -5.28 -16.96 -11.73
CA ASN A 244 -5.85 -15.89 -10.93
C ASN A 244 -5.75 -14.49 -11.59
N VAL A 245 -4.86 -14.33 -12.58
CA VAL A 245 -4.63 -13.03 -13.25
C VAL A 245 -5.04 -13.13 -14.72
N PHE A 246 -4.43 -14.01 -15.48
CA PHE A 246 -4.70 -14.17 -16.92
C PHE A 246 -5.75 -15.26 -17.18
N THR A 247 -6.95 -15.05 -16.64
CA THR A 247 -8.09 -15.98 -16.78
C THR A 247 -8.75 -15.91 -18.17
N ALA A 248 -8.58 -14.78 -18.86
CA ALA A 248 -9.01 -14.49 -20.21
C ALA A 248 -7.93 -13.64 -20.91
N ASP A 249 -8.14 -13.26 -22.17
CA ASP A 249 -7.32 -12.24 -22.82
C ASP A 249 -7.52 -10.86 -22.18
N ILE A 250 -6.52 -9.99 -22.32
CA ILE A 250 -6.52 -8.68 -21.64
C ILE A 250 -7.70 -7.81 -22.06
N ASP A 251 -8.10 -7.86 -23.34
CA ASP A 251 -9.20 -7.05 -23.84
C ASP A 251 -10.52 -7.47 -23.18
N SER A 252 -10.80 -8.79 -23.09
CA SER A 252 -11.96 -9.32 -22.37
C SER A 252 -11.94 -8.96 -20.87
N LEU A 253 -10.77 -9.03 -20.23
CA LEU A 253 -10.64 -8.63 -18.82
C LEU A 253 -10.93 -7.13 -18.64
N MET A 254 -10.51 -6.29 -19.59
CA MET A 254 -10.79 -4.85 -19.53
C MET A 254 -12.25 -4.54 -19.84
N GLU A 255 -12.94 -5.29 -20.70
CA GLU A 255 -14.38 -5.17 -20.88
C GLU A 255 -15.12 -5.44 -19.56
N ASP A 256 -14.71 -6.46 -18.79
CA ASP A 256 -15.28 -6.75 -17.48
C ASP A 256 -14.99 -5.61 -16.47
N VAL A 257 -13.81 -5.02 -16.50
CA VAL A 257 -13.46 -3.86 -15.66
C VAL A 257 -14.36 -2.67 -16.01
N HIS A 258 -14.49 -2.34 -17.29
CA HIS A 258 -15.33 -1.22 -17.75
C HIS A 258 -16.82 -1.45 -17.44
N ALA A 259 -17.32 -2.70 -17.53
CA ALA A 259 -18.69 -3.02 -17.16
C ALA A 259 -19.00 -2.71 -15.68
N ASN A 260 -18.00 -2.75 -14.82
CA ASN A 260 -18.11 -2.41 -13.39
C ASN A 260 -17.89 -0.91 -13.09
N ALA A 261 -17.48 -0.08 -14.06
CA ALA A 261 -17.11 1.31 -13.83
C ALA A 261 -18.25 2.12 -13.17
N MET A 262 -19.51 1.87 -13.55
CA MET A 262 -20.68 2.55 -12.96
C MET A 262 -20.86 2.18 -11.49
N ALA A 263 -20.73 0.89 -11.15
CA ALA A 263 -20.87 0.44 -9.77
C ALA A 263 -19.72 0.99 -8.89
N VAL A 264 -18.49 0.96 -9.40
CA VAL A 264 -17.33 1.54 -8.71
C VAL A 264 -17.49 3.04 -8.55
N GLY A 265 -17.96 3.75 -9.59
CA GLY A 265 -18.26 5.18 -9.53
C GLY A 265 -19.24 5.52 -8.42
N MET A 266 -20.33 4.73 -8.29
CA MET A 266 -21.31 4.91 -7.22
C MET A 266 -20.73 4.61 -5.83
N MET A 267 -19.92 3.55 -5.69
CA MET A 267 -19.26 3.24 -4.42
C MET A 267 -18.28 4.34 -3.99
N VAL A 268 -17.51 4.90 -4.92
CA VAL A 268 -16.62 6.05 -4.68
C VAL A 268 -17.41 7.27 -4.25
N GLN A 269 -18.53 7.57 -4.94
CA GLN A 269 -19.38 8.70 -4.57
C GLN A 269 -19.97 8.55 -3.17
N LEU A 270 -20.49 7.37 -2.83
CA LEU A 270 -21.00 7.09 -1.48
C LEU A 270 -19.91 7.22 -0.42
N SER A 271 -18.69 6.81 -0.74
CA SER A 271 -17.56 6.93 0.19
C SER A 271 -17.14 8.40 0.38
N LYS A 272 -17.19 9.23 -0.66
CA LYS A 272 -16.96 10.69 -0.54
C LYS A 272 -18.04 11.36 0.29
N ASP A 273 -19.31 11.10 -0.01
CA ASP A 273 -20.44 11.68 0.74
C ASP A 273 -20.41 11.25 2.21
N PHE A 274 -19.99 10.03 2.50
CA PHE A 274 -19.76 9.56 3.87
C PHE A 274 -18.61 10.32 4.56
N ALA A 275 -17.50 10.56 3.84
CA ALA A 275 -16.38 11.33 4.35
C ALA A 275 -16.78 12.77 4.70
N ASP A 276 -17.52 13.44 3.81
CA ASP A 276 -18.02 14.81 4.00
C ASP A 276 -18.95 14.92 5.23
N ARG A 277 -19.81 13.92 5.42
CA ARG A 277 -20.69 13.85 6.60
C ARG A 277 -19.90 13.65 7.88
N MET A 278 -18.95 12.72 7.87
CA MET A 278 -18.07 12.49 9.02
C MET A 278 -17.27 13.74 9.38
N GLU A 279 -16.75 14.46 8.41
CA GLU A 279 -16.04 15.72 8.64
C GLU A 279 -16.96 16.77 9.27
N THR A 280 -18.16 16.95 8.73
CA THR A 280 -19.16 17.90 9.24
C THR A 280 -19.54 17.57 10.68
N GLU A 281 -19.90 16.31 10.97
CA GLU A 281 -20.30 15.87 12.30
C GLU A 281 -19.18 16.01 13.33
N LYS A 282 -17.94 15.67 12.95
CA LYS A 282 -16.77 15.86 13.81
C LYS A 282 -16.51 17.33 14.11
N LYS A 283 -16.62 18.18 13.11
CA LYS A 283 -16.43 19.62 13.25
C LYS A 283 -17.49 20.24 14.16
N ASP A 284 -18.76 19.89 13.99
CA ASP A 284 -19.87 20.40 14.80
C ASP A 284 -19.75 20.00 16.28
N ARG A 285 -19.15 18.84 16.55
CA ARG A 285 -18.89 18.33 17.90
C ARG A 285 -17.53 18.78 18.48
N GLY A 286 -16.71 19.47 17.70
CA GLY A 286 -15.34 19.86 18.12
C GLY A 286 -14.45 18.68 18.43
N ILE A 287 -14.57 17.58 17.68
CA ILE A 287 -13.81 16.36 17.86
C ILE A 287 -12.93 16.03 16.65
N VAL A 288 -11.84 15.33 16.90
CA VAL A 288 -10.94 14.78 15.87
C VAL A 288 -10.64 13.32 16.21
N GLU A 289 -10.39 12.50 15.22
CA GLU A 289 -9.85 11.14 15.38
C GLU A 289 -8.36 11.08 15.04
N PHE A 290 -7.69 9.98 15.33
CA PHE A 290 -6.25 9.86 15.09
C PHE A 290 -5.85 10.08 13.65
N ASN A 291 -6.64 9.57 12.71
CA ASN A 291 -6.37 9.77 11.28
C ASN A 291 -6.57 11.25 10.85
N ASP A 292 -7.51 11.99 11.45
CA ASP A 292 -7.64 13.44 11.22
C ASP A 292 -6.38 14.19 11.68
N ILE A 293 -5.81 13.78 12.81
CA ILE A 293 -4.62 14.41 13.37
C ILE A 293 -3.45 14.30 12.39
N GLU A 294 -3.27 13.14 11.76
CA GLU A 294 -2.23 12.94 10.75
C GLU A 294 -2.48 13.80 9.50
N HIS A 295 -3.70 13.81 8.95
CA HIS A 295 -4.05 14.66 7.79
C HIS A 295 -3.88 16.14 8.08
N TYR A 296 -4.37 16.61 9.22
CA TYR A 296 -4.20 18.01 9.62
C TYR A 296 -2.73 18.40 9.85
N ALA A 297 -1.92 17.47 10.37
CA ALA A 297 -0.48 17.71 10.46
C ALA A 297 0.14 17.83 9.06
N LEU A 298 -0.25 16.99 8.11
CA LEU A 298 0.20 17.11 6.74
C LEU A 298 -0.25 18.44 6.11
N ASP A 299 -1.50 18.88 6.29
CA ASP A 299 -2.02 20.14 5.77
C ASP A 299 -1.30 21.38 6.35
N ILE A 300 -0.82 21.28 7.60
CA ILE A 300 0.01 22.31 8.22
C ILE A 300 1.40 22.36 7.59
N LEU A 301 1.98 21.19 7.25
CA LEU A 301 3.36 21.08 6.78
C LEU A 301 3.51 21.22 5.27
N VAL A 302 2.52 20.76 4.50
CA VAL A 302 2.62 20.66 3.05
C VAL A 302 1.39 21.28 2.38
N ARG A 303 1.62 22.19 1.47
CA ARG A 303 0.59 22.68 0.54
C ARG A 303 0.74 21.99 -0.79
N LYS A 304 -0.35 21.42 -1.28
CA LYS A 304 -0.36 20.78 -2.59
C LYS A 304 -1.11 21.62 -3.61
N ASN A 305 -0.47 21.85 -4.77
CA ASN A 305 -1.04 22.60 -5.88
C ASN A 305 -0.96 21.75 -7.16
N GLY A 306 -1.97 20.88 -7.36
CA GLY A 306 -1.93 19.88 -8.41
C GLY A 306 -0.84 18.83 -8.16
N ILE A 307 0.14 18.73 -9.07
CA ILE A 307 1.26 17.77 -8.94
C ILE A 307 2.37 18.30 -8.01
N ASP A 308 2.48 19.61 -7.88
CA ASP A 308 3.57 20.26 -7.13
C ASP A 308 3.25 20.28 -5.62
N LYS A 309 4.28 20.01 -4.81
CA LYS A 309 4.24 20.08 -3.36
C LYS A 309 5.12 21.26 -2.92
N GLU A 310 4.60 22.07 -2.04
CA GLU A 310 5.34 23.16 -1.42
C GLU A 310 5.31 22.97 0.10
N TYR A 311 6.48 22.97 0.72
CA TYR A 311 6.58 22.96 2.17
C TYR A 311 6.18 24.34 2.72
N THR A 312 5.50 24.34 3.84
CA THR A 312 5.06 25.56 4.51
C THR A 312 6.19 26.14 5.37
N GLY A 313 6.04 27.40 5.79
CA GLY A 313 6.97 27.99 6.75
C GLY A 313 7.05 27.23 8.08
N VAL A 314 5.99 26.50 8.46
CA VAL A 314 6.00 25.62 9.65
C VAL A 314 6.91 24.41 9.42
N ALA A 315 6.90 23.82 8.21
CA ALA A 315 7.81 22.73 7.89
C ALA A 315 9.27 23.20 7.94
N ASP A 316 9.57 24.39 7.39
CA ASP A 316 10.91 24.99 7.45
C ASP A 316 11.36 25.24 8.90
N GLU A 317 10.45 25.76 9.75
CA GLU A 317 10.71 25.99 11.17
C GLU A 317 11.04 24.68 11.91
N LEU A 318 10.30 23.61 11.63
CA LEU A 318 10.54 22.30 12.24
C LEU A 318 11.84 21.66 11.73
N ALA A 319 12.16 21.82 10.44
CA ALA A 319 13.41 21.35 9.86
C ALA A 319 14.64 22.06 10.47
N GLU A 320 14.51 23.34 10.85
CA GLU A 320 15.56 24.05 11.59
C GLU A 320 15.61 23.65 13.07
N TYR A 321 14.49 23.23 13.65
CA TYR A 321 14.39 22.89 15.08
C TYR A 321 14.97 21.51 15.39
N PHE A 322 14.79 20.51 14.51
CA PHE A 322 15.26 19.15 14.71
C PHE A 322 16.59 18.91 14.00
N ASP A 323 17.64 18.58 14.75
CA ASP A 323 18.94 18.19 14.18
C ASP A 323 18.89 16.79 13.55
N GLU A 324 18.11 15.86 14.14
CA GLU A 324 17.97 14.48 13.69
C GLU A 324 16.57 13.95 14.02
N ILE A 325 16.00 13.17 13.12
CA ILE A 325 14.76 12.41 13.29
C ILE A 325 15.09 10.92 13.22
N LEU A 326 14.77 10.19 14.29
CA LEU A 326 15.01 8.74 14.40
C LEU A 326 13.67 8.03 14.52
N ILE A 327 13.35 7.17 13.58
CA ILE A 327 12.09 6.43 13.51
C ILE A 327 12.36 4.95 13.76
N ASP A 328 11.72 4.38 14.78
CA ASP A 328 11.72 2.95 15.04
C ASP A 328 10.57 2.29 14.28
N GLU A 329 10.74 1.03 13.87
CA GLU A 329 9.76 0.23 13.13
C GLU A 329 9.23 0.94 11.85
N TYR A 330 10.11 1.65 11.13
CA TYR A 330 9.75 2.42 9.92
C TYR A 330 8.96 1.61 8.87
N GLN A 331 9.16 0.28 8.82
CA GLN A 331 8.43 -0.62 7.93
C GLN A 331 6.91 -0.67 8.21
N ASP A 332 6.46 -0.23 9.39
CA ASP A 332 5.06 -0.22 9.80
C ASP A 332 4.37 1.13 9.47
N SER A 333 5.14 2.12 8.99
CA SER A 333 4.60 3.43 8.61
C SER A 333 3.76 3.33 7.32
N ASN A 334 2.67 4.10 7.26
CA ASN A 334 1.86 4.28 6.07
C ASN A 334 2.38 5.45 5.21
N GLN A 335 1.81 5.61 4.00
CA GLN A 335 2.22 6.66 3.07
C GLN A 335 1.94 8.07 3.61
N LEU A 336 0.87 8.28 4.38
CA LEU A 336 0.56 9.56 5.00
C LEU A 336 1.63 9.95 6.03
N GLN A 337 2.03 9.00 6.88
CA GLN A 337 3.09 9.22 7.88
C GLN A 337 4.45 9.48 7.22
N GLU A 338 4.75 8.80 6.11
CA GLU A 338 5.95 9.05 5.34
C GLU A 338 6.00 10.49 4.81
N GLU A 339 4.90 10.99 4.25
CA GLU A 339 4.81 12.37 3.75
C GLU A 339 4.95 13.43 4.86
N ILE A 340 4.59 13.12 6.11
CA ILE A 340 4.75 14.02 7.26
C ILE A 340 6.22 14.06 7.73
N LEU A 341 6.96 12.97 7.57
CA LEU A 341 8.28 12.77 8.16
C LEU A 341 9.44 13.02 7.18
N THR A 342 9.19 13.12 5.88
CA THR A 342 10.18 13.32 4.82
C THR A 342 10.05 14.68 4.15
#